data_292e8b55ded15c5c2c52143faafb47d0
#
_entry.id   292e8b55ded15c5c2c52143faafb47d0
#
_cell.length_a   1.000
_cell.length_b   1.000
_cell.length_c   1.000
_cell.angle_alpha   90.00
_cell.angle_beta   90.00
_cell.angle_gamma   90.00
#
_symmetry.space_group_name_H-M   'P 1'
#
loop_
_entity.id
_entity.type
_entity.pdbx_description
1 polymer ?
#
loop_
_entity_poly.entity_id
_entity_poly.type
_entity_poly.pdbx_seq_one_letter_code
_entity_poly.pdbx_strand_id
1 'polypeptide(L)'
;MPKTPRSRAAKPRYVVKPTPATFFTYRGLGAREMNWGRVTPANTTISNAHFYVHNRVPPPKLDPATWQLQVSGSALRQPRSFSYDELLAMPPVTIVRTLECGANGRRFFPRLAPPDTGTWLPVAGSEWHFGAVGAASWTGVRLLDVLEAAGIDHSIARDVLATGLDEIQYSHVVPVSKACAEDSLLVYAMNGRPLPPDHGYPCRTFFSGWGGNSDVKWLGSLVVSDKSIPLPPHQKTQVLVGPDYPKQEVVTVQNVKSAFALDWEATLTVPENGVIELSGRAWSGAGEIVGVEVCIRQEVERGRWRAVWDPPWQAAKLDRSGPDVTAWTGFTVEWRDAAVGHYQVMARATDAQGNTQPAPEAVPWNQYGLLYNGHVGYPVTVVPAGVGCTAGGH
;
A
#
# COMPACT_ATOMS: atom_id res chain seq x y z
N MET A 1 46.06 -30.80 -13.36
CA MET A 1 44.95 -30.11 -14.03
C MET A 1 44.49 -28.94 -13.16
N PRO A 2 44.51 -27.71 -13.65
CA PRO A 2 44.07 -26.57 -12.85
C PRO A 2 42.53 -26.62 -12.66
N LYS A 3 42.05 -26.48 -11.40
CA LYS A 3 40.64 -26.43 -11.09
C LYS A 3 40.07 -25.10 -11.60
N THR A 4 39.13 -25.18 -12.56
CA THR A 4 38.37 -24.05 -13.07
C THR A 4 37.69 -23.35 -11.89
N PRO A 5 37.76 -22.01 -11.72
CA PRO A 5 37.08 -21.32 -10.66
C PRO A 5 35.55 -21.45 -10.85
N ARG A 6 34.88 -22.01 -9.87
CA ARG A 6 33.40 -22.01 -9.82
C ARG A 6 32.95 -20.58 -9.86
N SER A 7 32.25 -20.18 -10.90
CA SER A 7 31.59 -18.87 -10.97
C SER A 7 30.67 -18.74 -9.76
N ARG A 8 30.91 -17.73 -8.92
CA ARG A 8 30.01 -17.39 -7.82
C ARG A 8 28.68 -16.98 -8.47
N ALA A 9 27.67 -17.82 -8.34
CA ALA A 9 26.32 -17.45 -8.78
C ALA A 9 25.94 -16.09 -8.15
N ALA A 10 25.52 -15.15 -8.99
CA ALA A 10 25.09 -13.83 -8.50
C ALA A 10 23.96 -14.01 -7.48
N LYS A 11 24.06 -13.31 -6.35
CA LYS A 11 23.00 -13.35 -5.33
C LYS A 11 21.65 -12.93 -5.95
N PRO A 12 20.56 -13.64 -5.66
CA PRO A 12 19.26 -13.32 -6.23
C PRO A 12 18.83 -11.88 -5.82
N ARG A 13 18.33 -11.13 -6.79
CA ARG A 13 17.87 -9.74 -6.56
C ARG A 13 16.36 -9.75 -6.26
N TYR A 14 16.00 -9.45 -5.02
CA TYR A 14 14.60 -9.34 -4.58
C TYR A 14 13.88 -8.12 -5.16
N VAL A 15 14.60 -7.08 -5.56
CA VAL A 15 14.09 -5.89 -6.23
C VAL A 15 14.93 -5.65 -7.48
N VAL A 16 14.27 -5.54 -8.64
CA VAL A 16 14.94 -5.43 -9.94
C VAL A 16 15.18 -3.98 -10.34
N LYS A 17 14.19 -3.09 -10.12
CA LYS A 17 14.33 -1.68 -10.46
C LYS A 17 15.37 -0.96 -9.59
N PRO A 18 15.97 0.13 -10.06
CA PRO A 18 16.79 1.01 -9.24
C PRO A 18 15.98 1.58 -8.05
N THR A 19 16.57 1.57 -6.86
CA THR A 19 15.93 2.11 -5.65
C THR A 19 16.89 3.04 -4.90
N PRO A 20 17.18 4.24 -5.45
CA PRO A 20 18.08 5.20 -4.81
C PRO A 20 17.51 5.69 -3.48
N ALA A 21 18.38 5.93 -2.49
CA ALA A 21 18.01 6.32 -1.13
C ALA A 21 17.24 7.66 -1.07
N THR A 22 17.37 8.52 -2.07
CA THR A 22 16.59 9.75 -2.19
C THR A 22 15.08 9.51 -2.33
N PHE A 23 14.68 8.38 -2.92
CA PHE A 23 13.28 8.04 -3.18
C PHE A 23 12.78 6.87 -2.34
N PHE A 24 13.69 6.10 -1.75
CA PHE A 24 13.32 4.87 -1.05
C PHE A 24 14.06 4.71 0.27
N THR A 25 13.33 4.22 1.26
CA THR A 25 13.90 3.68 2.49
C THR A 25 13.93 2.15 2.41
N TYR A 26 15.07 1.54 2.73
CA TYR A 26 15.24 0.09 2.82
C TYR A 26 14.51 -0.45 4.06
N ARG A 27 13.62 -1.43 3.87
CA ARG A 27 12.87 -2.07 4.96
C ARG A 27 13.03 -3.59 4.97
N GLY A 28 13.97 -4.13 4.22
CA GLY A 28 14.28 -5.55 4.09
C GLY A 28 14.67 -5.94 2.67
N LEU A 29 15.06 -7.21 2.44
CA LEU A 29 15.60 -7.66 1.15
C LEU A 29 14.70 -7.31 -0.05
N GLY A 30 13.41 -7.53 0.07
CA GLY A 30 12.44 -7.23 -0.99
C GLY A 30 11.54 -6.03 -0.69
N ALA A 31 11.84 -5.23 0.34
CA ALA A 31 10.99 -4.15 0.81
C ALA A 31 11.66 -2.78 0.60
N ARG A 32 11.01 -1.93 -0.20
CA ARG A 32 11.42 -0.55 -0.50
C ARG A 32 10.26 0.38 -0.28
N GLU A 33 10.36 1.17 0.77
CA GLU A 33 9.37 2.17 1.14
C GLU A 33 9.57 3.45 0.35
N MET A 34 8.50 4.01 -0.19
CA MET A 34 8.54 5.31 -0.84
C MET A 34 8.80 6.42 0.19
N ASN A 35 9.65 7.39 -0.17
CA ASN A 35 9.89 8.56 0.64
C ASN A 35 8.84 9.65 0.35
N TRP A 36 8.01 9.95 1.33
CA TRP A 36 6.95 10.96 1.23
C TRP A 36 7.48 12.37 0.99
N GLY A 37 8.68 12.72 1.44
CA GLY A 37 9.33 14.02 1.16
C GLY A 37 9.62 14.25 -0.33
N ARG A 38 9.41 13.24 -1.18
CA ARG A 38 9.54 13.35 -2.65
C ARG A 38 8.18 13.39 -3.37
N VAL A 39 7.09 13.34 -2.64
CA VAL A 39 5.73 13.51 -3.17
C VAL A 39 5.38 14.99 -3.13
N THR A 40 4.95 15.54 -4.26
CA THR A 40 4.53 16.93 -4.37
C THR A 40 3.03 17.03 -4.61
N PRO A 41 2.39 18.19 -4.43
CA PRO A 41 0.98 18.38 -4.77
C PRO A 41 0.63 17.98 -6.22
N ALA A 42 1.58 18.14 -7.16
CA ALA A 42 1.39 17.76 -8.57
C ALA A 42 1.37 16.23 -8.80
N ASN A 43 1.83 15.40 -7.84
CA ASN A 43 1.84 13.96 -7.98
C ASN A 43 0.48 13.35 -7.64
N THR A 44 -0.44 13.36 -8.60
CA THR A 44 -1.73 12.65 -8.47
C THR A 44 -1.57 11.14 -8.56
N THR A 45 -0.50 10.66 -9.21
CA THR A 45 -0.05 9.26 -9.24
C THR A 45 1.45 9.19 -9.00
N ILE A 46 1.94 8.01 -8.59
CA ILE A 46 3.35 7.71 -8.40
C ILE A 46 3.90 6.97 -9.62
N SER A 47 5.00 7.46 -10.17
CA SER A 47 5.65 6.83 -11.32
C SER A 47 6.09 5.38 -11.00
N ASN A 48 6.15 4.52 -12.02
CA ASN A 48 6.62 3.13 -11.87
C ASN A 48 8.02 3.05 -11.25
N ALA A 49 8.88 4.06 -11.51
CA ALA A 49 10.21 4.13 -10.94
C ALA A 49 10.20 4.37 -9.42
N HIS A 50 9.25 5.16 -8.91
CA HIS A 50 9.20 5.59 -7.52
C HIS A 50 8.15 4.85 -6.68
N PHE A 51 7.31 4.03 -7.28
CA PHE A 51 6.31 3.24 -6.57
C PHE A 51 6.97 2.26 -5.58
N TYR A 52 6.45 2.10 -4.36
CA TYR A 52 7.02 1.18 -3.37
C TYR A 52 7.10 -0.26 -3.89
N VAL A 53 8.01 -1.06 -3.34
CA VAL A 53 8.15 -2.49 -3.71
C VAL A 53 8.08 -3.35 -2.45
N HIS A 54 7.32 -4.44 -2.57
CA HIS A 54 7.33 -5.51 -1.59
C HIS A 54 7.32 -6.87 -2.29
N ASN A 55 8.48 -7.53 -2.33
CA ASN A 55 8.66 -8.88 -2.87
C ASN A 55 9.14 -9.82 -1.77
N ARG A 56 8.49 -10.96 -1.59
CA ARG A 56 8.92 -12.00 -0.63
C ARG A 56 10.05 -12.84 -1.20
N VAL A 57 10.09 -12.97 -2.50
CA VAL A 57 11.09 -13.71 -3.31
C VAL A 57 11.48 -12.87 -4.52
N PRO A 58 12.59 -13.19 -5.19
CA PRO A 58 12.96 -12.54 -6.45
C PRO A 58 11.85 -12.65 -7.50
N PRO A 59 11.58 -11.59 -8.29
CA PRO A 59 10.65 -11.67 -9.41
C PRO A 59 11.04 -12.78 -10.41
N PRO A 60 10.11 -13.65 -10.81
CA PRO A 60 10.38 -14.65 -11.85
C PRO A 60 10.61 -13.95 -13.20
N LYS A 61 11.42 -14.59 -14.05
CA LYS A 61 11.62 -14.15 -15.43
C LYS A 61 10.58 -14.86 -16.30
N LEU A 62 9.50 -14.17 -16.61
CA LEU A 62 8.41 -14.70 -17.43
C LEU A 62 8.48 -14.10 -18.84
N ASP A 63 8.29 -14.96 -19.84
CA ASP A 63 8.17 -14.58 -21.25
C ASP A 63 6.68 -14.50 -21.62
N PRO A 64 6.15 -13.34 -21.98
CA PRO A 64 4.74 -13.18 -22.32
C PRO A 64 4.32 -14.01 -23.53
N ALA A 65 5.25 -14.33 -24.45
CA ALA A 65 4.96 -15.16 -25.62
C ALA A 65 4.60 -16.61 -25.24
N THR A 66 5.08 -17.09 -24.10
CA THR A 66 4.82 -18.46 -23.62
C THR A 66 3.99 -18.49 -22.34
N TRP A 67 3.76 -17.33 -21.72
CA TRP A 67 2.96 -17.22 -20.51
C TRP A 67 1.48 -17.54 -20.78
N GLN A 68 0.87 -18.27 -19.87
CA GLN A 68 -0.55 -18.60 -19.91
C GLN A 68 -1.16 -18.48 -18.51
N LEU A 69 -2.37 -17.93 -18.44
CA LEU A 69 -3.23 -17.98 -17.27
C LEU A 69 -4.11 -19.22 -17.33
N GLN A 70 -3.97 -20.11 -16.37
CA GLN A 70 -4.80 -21.30 -16.23
C GLN A 70 -6.04 -20.96 -15.39
N VAL A 71 -7.24 -21.13 -15.93
CA VAL A 71 -8.51 -20.91 -15.22
C VAL A 71 -9.22 -22.26 -15.13
N SER A 72 -9.50 -22.73 -13.90
CA SER A 72 -10.09 -24.03 -13.62
C SER A 72 -10.96 -23.98 -12.37
N GLY A 73 -11.60 -25.08 -12.03
CA GLY A 73 -12.33 -25.24 -10.77
C GLY A 73 -13.72 -25.84 -10.93
N SER A 74 -14.30 -26.23 -9.79
CA SER A 74 -15.59 -26.93 -9.74
C SER A 74 -16.79 -26.04 -10.09
N ALA A 75 -16.64 -24.73 -10.05
CA ALA A 75 -17.68 -23.78 -10.43
C ALA A 75 -17.50 -23.22 -11.85
N LEU A 76 -16.76 -23.92 -12.71
CA LEU A 76 -16.63 -23.62 -14.14
C LEU A 76 -17.19 -24.75 -14.98
N ARG A 77 -17.72 -24.44 -16.16
CA ARG A 77 -18.19 -25.45 -17.12
C ARG A 77 -17.06 -26.32 -17.62
N GLN A 78 -15.89 -25.70 -17.88
CA GLN A 78 -14.66 -26.39 -18.31
C GLN A 78 -13.42 -25.54 -17.99
N PRO A 79 -12.24 -26.16 -17.77
CA PRO A 79 -10.98 -25.44 -17.67
C PRO A 79 -10.68 -24.71 -18.98
N ARG A 80 -10.07 -23.50 -18.86
CA ARG A 80 -9.61 -22.70 -19.99
C ARG A 80 -8.27 -22.06 -19.70
N SER A 81 -7.39 -22.01 -20.70
CA SER A 81 -6.16 -21.21 -20.67
C SER A 81 -6.34 -19.95 -21.49
N PHE A 82 -5.70 -18.87 -21.04
CA PHE A 82 -5.63 -17.60 -21.75
C PHE A 82 -4.16 -17.25 -21.98
N SER A 83 -3.78 -16.97 -23.21
CA SER A 83 -2.48 -16.38 -23.54
C SER A 83 -2.47 -14.90 -23.18
N TYR A 84 -1.28 -14.29 -23.16
CA TYR A 84 -1.13 -12.86 -22.94
C TYR A 84 -1.84 -12.05 -24.03
N ASP A 85 -1.73 -12.48 -25.29
CA ASP A 85 -2.39 -11.81 -26.43
C ASP A 85 -3.91 -11.91 -26.36
N GLU A 86 -4.47 -13.04 -25.90
CA GLU A 86 -5.91 -13.15 -25.66
C GLU A 86 -6.40 -12.18 -24.60
N LEU A 87 -5.65 -11.97 -23.50
CA LEU A 87 -6.01 -10.96 -22.50
C LEU A 87 -5.93 -9.54 -23.09
N LEU A 88 -4.90 -9.24 -23.88
CA LEU A 88 -4.77 -7.94 -24.53
C LEU A 88 -5.86 -7.66 -25.56
N ALA A 89 -6.46 -8.70 -26.15
CA ALA A 89 -7.56 -8.59 -27.12
C ALA A 89 -8.94 -8.38 -26.46
N MET A 90 -9.08 -8.62 -25.14
CA MET A 90 -10.31 -8.37 -24.39
C MET A 90 -10.50 -6.86 -24.16
N PRO A 91 -11.74 -6.38 -23.93
CA PRO A 91 -12.00 -4.96 -23.65
C PRO A 91 -11.17 -4.45 -22.46
N PRO A 92 -10.27 -3.47 -22.67
CA PRO A 92 -9.44 -2.95 -21.60
C PRO A 92 -10.23 -2.01 -20.67
N VAL A 93 -9.92 -2.07 -19.38
CA VAL A 93 -10.40 -1.14 -18.37
C VAL A 93 -9.20 -0.47 -17.71
N THR A 94 -9.26 0.85 -17.53
CA THR A 94 -8.25 1.62 -16.81
C THR A 94 -8.89 2.32 -15.63
N ILE A 95 -8.32 2.10 -14.44
CA ILE A 95 -8.73 2.76 -13.20
C ILE A 95 -7.53 3.42 -12.55
N VAL A 96 -7.72 4.53 -11.85
CA VAL A 96 -6.69 5.14 -11.00
C VAL A 96 -7.02 4.81 -9.56
N ARG A 97 -6.17 4.02 -8.89
CA ARG A 97 -6.42 3.53 -7.54
C ARG A 97 -5.16 3.48 -6.71
N THR A 98 -5.34 3.60 -5.42
CA THR A 98 -4.29 3.38 -4.42
C THR A 98 -4.09 1.89 -4.21
N LEU A 99 -2.82 1.47 -4.24
CA LEU A 99 -2.36 0.16 -3.78
C LEU A 99 -1.54 0.35 -2.51
N GLU A 100 -1.96 -0.29 -1.44
CA GLU A 100 -1.32 -0.19 -0.14
C GLU A 100 -0.98 -1.58 0.42
N CYS A 101 0.22 -1.76 0.95
CA CYS A 101 0.56 -2.97 1.71
C CYS A 101 -0.28 -3.04 3.00
N GLY A 102 -0.93 -4.16 3.28
CA GLY A 102 -1.73 -4.33 4.51
C GLY A 102 -0.95 -4.08 5.81
N ALA A 103 0.38 -4.10 5.74
CA ALA A 103 1.28 -3.79 6.85
C ALA A 103 1.78 -2.33 6.88
N ASN A 104 1.30 -1.46 5.99
CA ASN A 104 1.68 -0.05 5.97
C ASN A 104 1.32 0.63 7.29
N GLY A 105 2.29 1.28 7.96
CA GLY A 105 2.14 1.81 9.31
C GLY A 105 2.49 0.84 10.44
N ARG A 106 2.97 -0.38 10.14
CA ARG A 106 3.31 -1.40 11.16
C ARG A 106 4.23 -0.89 12.25
N ARG A 107 5.19 -0.04 11.95
CA ARG A 107 6.12 0.53 12.91
C ARG A 107 5.44 1.28 14.04
N PHE A 108 4.25 1.81 13.82
CA PHE A 108 3.53 2.64 14.78
C PHE A 108 2.67 1.84 15.75
N PHE A 109 2.50 0.53 15.55
CA PHE A 109 1.88 -0.30 16.56
C PHE A 109 2.75 -0.29 17.83
N PRO A 110 2.13 -0.09 19.01
CA PRO A 110 2.84 -0.25 20.26
C PRO A 110 3.38 -1.68 20.35
N ARG A 111 4.61 -1.83 20.87
CA ARG A 111 5.17 -3.13 21.20
C ARG A 111 4.47 -3.62 22.46
N LEU A 112 3.31 -4.23 22.33
CA LEU A 112 2.59 -4.84 23.43
C LEU A 112 3.02 -6.28 23.54
N ALA A 113 3.48 -6.68 24.73
CA ALA A 113 3.46 -8.08 25.08
C ALA A 113 2.00 -8.49 25.26
N PRO A 114 1.54 -9.59 24.65
CA PRO A 114 0.26 -10.17 25.05
C PRO A 114 0.28 -10.40 26.56
N PRO A 115 -0.79 -10.04 27.30
CA PRO A 115 -0.80 -10.05 28.77
C PRO A 115 -0.37 -11.38 29.39
N ASP A 116 -0.56 -12.50 28.69
CA ASP A 116 -0.37 -13.83 29.21
C ASP A 116 0.95 -14.51 28.83
N THR A 117 1.77 -13.94 27.96
CA THR A 117 2.96 -14.65 27.43
C THR A 117 4.28 -14.13 28.00
N GLY A 118 4.32 -12.94 28.59
CA GLY A 118 5.56 -12.33 29.11
C GLY A 118 6.65 -12.12 28.04
N THR A 119 6.38 -12.48 26.78
CA THR A 119 7.33 -12.44 25.69
C THR A 119 6.92 -11.33 24.72
N TRP A 120 7.75 -10.32 24.60
CA TRP A 120 7.61 -9.28 23.56
C TRP A 120 7.79 -9.95 22.20
N LEU A 121 6.69 -10.22 21.49
CA LEU A 121 6.77 -10.65 20.11
C LEU A 121 6.97 -9.38 19.25
N PRO A 122 8.14 -9.22 18.60
CA PRO A 122 8.27 -8.22 17.58
C PRO A 122 7.23 -8.55 16.52
N VAL A 123 6.47 -7.54 16.08
CA VAL A 123 5.58 -7.69 14.94
C VAL A 123 6.44 -8.14 13.76
N ALA A 124 6.33 -9.39 13.36
CA ALA A 124 7.22 -9.97 12.35
C ALA A 124 7.00 -9.33 10.98
N GLY A 125 8.08 -8.89 10.33
CA GLY A 125 8.06 -8.39 8.97
C GLY A 125 8.65 -6.99 8.81
N SER A 126 8.46 -6.39 7.64
CA SER A 126 9.00 -5.06 7.34
C SER A 126 8.35 -3.98 8.20
N GLU A 127 9.17 -3.18 8.87
CA GLU A 127 8.75 -2.07 9.72
C GLU A 127 8.42 -0.83 8.86
N TRP A 128 7.35 -0.89 8.09
CA TRP A 128 6.88 0.22 7.29
C TRP A 128 6.46 1.42 8.16
N HIS A 129 6.88 2.63 7.76
CA HIS A 129 6.16 3.85 8.12
C HIS A 129 4.88 3.92 7.27
N PHE A 130 4.62 5.03 6.58
CA PHE A 130 3.45 5.15 5.69
C PHE A 130 3.77 5.13 4.19
N GLY A 131 4.98 4.77 3.79
CA GLY A 131 5.41 4.82 2.39
C GLY A 131 5.23 3.51 1.63
N ALA A 132 4.61 2.47 2.22
CA ALA A 132 4.25 1.25 1.49
C ALA A 132 2.87 1.39 0.81
N VAL A 133 2.68 2.49 0.09
CA VAL A 133 1.45 2.88 -0.60
C VAL A 133 1.80 3.71 -1.84
N GLY A 134 0.89 3.75 -2.81
CA GLY A 134 0.97 4.65 -3.95
C GLY A 134 -0.28 4.57 -4.79
N ALA A 135 -0.68 5.67 -5.44
CA ALA A 135 -1.70 5.68 -6.48
C ALA A 135 -1.05 5.53 -7.85
N ALA A 136 -1.68 4.76 -8.71
CA ALA A 136 -1.27 4.58 -10.11
C ALA A 136 -2.47 4.36 -11.00
N SER A 137 -2.29 4.57 -12.29
CA SER A 137 -3.22 4.11 -13.32
C SER A 137 -2.96 2.63 -13.59
N TRP A 138 -3.98 1.80 -13.42
CA TRP A 138 -3.95 0.35 -13.60
C TRP A 138 -4.81 -0.01 -14.81
N THR A 139 -4.20 -0.64 -15.82
CA THR A 139 -4.90 -1.08 -17.03
C THR A 139 -4.88 -2.60 -17.11
N GLY A 140 -6.04 -3.18 -17.37
CA GLY A 140 -6.22 -4.62 -17.45
C GLY A 140 -7.58 -4.98 -18.04
N VAL A 141 -8.02 -6.20 -17.80
CA VAL A 141 -9.36 -6.69 -18.13
C VAL A 141 -10.13 -6.94 -16.83
N ARG A 142 -11.44 -6.79 -16.84
CA ARG A 142 -12.24 -7.17 -15.68
C ARG A 142 -12.04 -8.66 -15.40
N LEU A 143 -11.82 -9.00 -14.14
CA LEU A 143 -11.72 -10.42 -13.75
C LEU A 143 -13.01 -11.16 -14.07
N LEU A 144 -14.16 -10.51 -13.90
CA LEU A 144 -15.47 -11.05 -14.28
C LEU A 144 -15.49 -11.50 -15.77
N ASP A 145 -15.01 -10.66 -16.70
CA ASP A 145 -15.05 -10.98 -18.13
C ASP A 145 -14.22 -12.24 -18.46
N VAL A 146 -13.09 -12.43 -17.75
CA VAL A 146 -12.26 -13.64 -17.89
C VAL A 146 -12.97 -14.86 -17.32
N LEU A 147 -13.62 -14.74 -16.16
CA LEU A 147 -14.38 -15.83 -15.55
C LEU A 147 -15.61 -16.20 -16.37
N GLU A 148 -16.31 -15.23 -16.95
CA GLU A 148 -17.42 -15.47 -17.89
C GLU A 148 -16.95 -16.20 -19.15
N ALA A 149 -15.82 -15.76 -19.72
CA ALA A 149 -15.22 -16.44 -20.87
C ALA A 149 -14.77 -17.88 -20.56
N ALA A 150 -14.50 -18.20 -19.28
CA ALA A 150 -14.23 -19.53 -18.78
C ALA A 150 -15.51 -20.30 -18.38
N GLY A 151 -16.68 -19.68 -18.48
CA GLY A 151 -17.97 -20.30 -18.20
C GLY A 151 -18.26 -20.51 -16.72
N ILE A 152 -18.06 -19.47 -15.91
CA ILE A 152 -18.40 -19.47 -14.49
C ILE A 152 -19.89 -19.76 -14.27
N ASP A 153 -20.20 -20.60 -13.30
CA ASP A 153 -21.55 -20.81 -12.80
C ASP A 153 -21.77 -20.00 -11.52
N HIS A 154 -22.35 -18.81 -11.68
CA HIS A 154 -22.63 -17.89 -10.57
C HIS A 154 -23.57 -18.45 -9.51
N SER A 155 -24.36 -19.47 -9.85
CA SER A 155 -25.31 -20.06 -8.88
C SER A 155 -24.63 -20.88 -7.80
N ILE A 156 -23.42 -21.40 -8.07
CA ILE A 156 -22.67 -22.24 -7.16
C ILE A 156 -21.31 -21.66 -6.76
N ALA A 157 -20.73 -20.75 -7.56
CA ALA A 157 -19.40 -20.18 -7.32
C ALA A 157 -19.36 -19.45 -5.97
N ARG A 158 -18.32 -19.74 -5.17
CA ARG A 158 -18.10 -19.15 -3.83
C ARG A 158 -16.80 -18.40 -3.72
N ASP A 159 -15.68 -19.05 -4.01
CA ASP A 159 -14.35 -18.51 -3.83
C ASP A 159 -13.51 -18.63 -5.10
N VAL A 160 -12.59 -17.68 -5.26
CA VAL A 160 -11.56 -17.68 -6.30
C VAL A 160 -10.20 -17.70 -5.62
N LEU A 161 -9.40 -18.73 -5.90
CA LEU A 161 -8.00 -18.84 -5.50
C LEU A 161 -7.13 -18.37 -6.66
N ALA A 162 -6.40 -17.28 -6.45
CA ALA A 162 -5.35 -16.82 -7.35
C ALA A 162 -3.99 -17.35 -6.89
N THR A 163 -3.13 -17.81 -7.83
CA THR A 163 -1.78 -18.30 -7.53
C THR A 163 -0.76 -17.74 -8.51
N GLY A 164 0.35 -17.24 -7.97
CA GLY A 164 1.48 -16.70 -8.73
C GLY A 164 2.46 -17.78 -9.21
N LEU A 165 3.30 -17.39 -10.18
CA LEU A 165 4.38 -18.23 -10.75
C LEU A 165 5.73 -17.96 -10.07
N ASP A 166 5.72 -17.29 -8.92
CA ASP A 166 6.91 -17.09 -8.13
C ASP A 166 7.35 -18.38 -7.42
N GLU A 167 8.58 -18.41 -6.90
CA GLU A 167 9.19 -19.57 -6.26
C GLU A 167 8.36 -20.15 -5.12
N ILE A 168 7.61 -19.31 -4.39
CA ILE A 168 6.78 -19.73 -3.26
C ILE A 168 5.32 -19.98 -3.65
N GLN A 169 4.95 -19.78 -4.92
CA GLN A 169 3.57 -19.89 -5.41
C GLN A 169 2.60 -19.09 -4.52
N TYR A 170 2.94 -17.78 -4.32
CA TYR A 170 2.10 -16.93 -3.50
C TYR A 170 0.65 -17.00 -3.94
N SER A 171 -0.24 -17.32 -2.99
CA SER A 171 -1.66 -17.56 -3.29
C SER A 171 -2.56 -16.78 -2.35
N HIS A 172 -3.70 -16.35 -2.87
CA HIS A 172 -4.73 -15.64 -2.10
C HIS A 172 -6.12 -16.06 -2.53
N VAL A 173 -7.00 -16.30 -1.55
CA VAL A 173 -8.42 -16.59 -1.76
C VAL A 173 -9.23 -15.33 -1.57
N VAL A 174 -10.10 -15.04 -2.52
CA VAL A 174 -11.10 -13.97 -2.41
C VAL A 174 -12.51 -14.56 -2.66
N PRO A 175 -13.56 -14.03 -2.03
CA PRO A 175 -14.92 -14.44 -2.35
C PRO A 175 -15.26 -14.05 -3.80
N VAL A 176 -16.10 -14.85 -4.46
CA VAL A 176 -16.50 -14.61 -5.85
C VAL A 176 -17.15 -13.22 -6.02
N SER A 177 -17.85 -12.72 -5.00
CA SER A 177 -18.43 -11.38 -5.01
C SER A 177 -17.39 -10.28 -5.19
N LYS A 178 -16.19 -10.43 -4.58
CA LYS A 178 -15.08 -9.49 -4.80
C LYS A 178 -14.39 -9.74 -6.14
N ALA A 179 -14.19 -11.00 -6.52
CA ALA A 179 -13.58 -11.33 -7.82
C ALA A 179 -14.41 -10.78 -8.99
N CYS A 180 -15.73 -10.79 -8.88
CA CYS A 180 -16.66 -10.30 -9.91
C CYS A 180 -17.03 -8.82 -9.77
N ALA A 181 -16.46 -8.08 -8.82
CA ALA A 181 -16.70 -6.64 -8.70
C ALA A 181 -16.15 -5.90 -9.94
N GLU A 182 -16.83 -4.82 -10.35
CA GLU A 182 -16.52 -4.06 -11.57
C GLU A 182 -15.08 -3.51 -11.61
N ASP A 183 -14.52 -3.21 -10.45
CA ASP A 183 -13.18 -2.67 -10.25
C ASP A 183 -12.12 -3.73 -9.85
N SER A 184 -12.47 -5.03 -9.96
CA SER A 184 -11.54 -6.15 -9.82
C SER A 184 -10.96 -6.53 -11.17
N LEU A 185 -9.64 -6.37 -11.33
CA LEU A 185 -8.98 -6.47 -12.62
C LEU A 185 -7.88 -7.56 -12.64
N LEU A 186 -7.65 -8.11 -13.81
CA LEU A 186 -6.38 -8.72 -14.20
C LEU A 186 -5.56 -7.65 -14.93
N VAL A 187 -4.62 -7.05 -14.20
CA VAL A 187 -3.82 -5.92 -14.67
C VAL A 187 -2.60 -6.39 -15.41
N TYR A 188 -2.32 -5.79 -16.56
CA TYR A 188 -1.12 -6.02 -17.38
C TYR A 188 -0.30 -4.74 -17.64
N ALA A 189 -0.85 -3.56 -17.32
CA ALA A 189 -0.13 -2.30 -17.47
C ALA A 189 -0.32 -1.36 -16.25
N MET A 190 0.70 -0.56 -15.97
CA MET A 190 0.76 0.40 -14.88
C MET A 190 1.28 1.74 -15.41
N ASN A 191 0.52 2.83 -15.20
CA ASN A 191 0.84 4.16 -15.71
C ASN A 191 1.09 4.17 -17.24
N GLY A 192 0.22 3.50 -18.01
CA GLY A 192 0.28 3.44 -19.46
C GLY A 192 1.45 2.64 -20.06
N ARG A 193 2.15 1.83 -19.24
CA ARG A 193 3.26 0.96 -19.68
C ARG A 193 3.03 -0.46 -19.17
N PRO A 194 3.59 -1.49 -19.82
CA PRO A 194 3.58 -2.85 -19.28
C PRO A 194 4.02 -2.86 -17.82
N LEU A 195 3.46 -3.77 -17.01
CA LEU A 195 3.84 -3.91 -15.61
C LEU A 195 5.37 -4.07 -15.48
N PRO A 196 6.03 -3.34 -14.57
CA PRO A 196 7.40 -3.67 -14.20
C PRO A 196 7.50 -5.07 -13.58
N PRO A 197 8.64 -5.77 -13.70
CA PRO A 197 8.85 -7.09 -13.06
C PRO A 197 8.53 -7.10 -11.56
N ASP A 198 8.94 -6.05 -10.82
CA ASP A 198 8.67 -5.92 -9.38
C ASP A 198 7.18 -5.76 -9.04
N HIS A 199 6.36 -5.40 -10.02
CA HIS A 199 4.93 -5.15 -9.87
C HIS A 199 4.05 -6.24 -10.49
N GLY A 200 4.63 -7.37 -10.97
CA GLY A 200 3.89 -8.56 -11.32
C GLY A 200 3.76 -8.83 -12.83
N TYR A 201 4.70 -8.32 -13.67
CA TYR A 201 4.72 -8.64 -15.12
C TYR A 201 4.69 -10.16 -15.37
N PRO A 202 3.91 -10.70 -16.35
CA PRO A 202 3.09 -9.96 -17.31
C PRO A 202 1.69 -9.61 -16.80
N CYS A 203 1.19 -10.26 -15.77
CA CYS A 203 -0.17 -10.08 -15.27
C CYS A 203 -0.23 -10.25 -13.75
N ARG A 204 -1.12 -9.50 -13.09
CA ARG A 204 -1.44 -9.61 -11.68
C ARG A 204 -2.92 -9.45 -11.43
N THR A 205 -3.42 -9.95 -10.31
CA THR A 205 -4.72 -9.52 -9.80
C THR A 205 -4.63 -8.14 -9.18
N PHE A 206 -5.72 -7.40 -9.23
CA PHE A 206 -5.90 -6.12 -8.56
C PHE A 206 -7.33 -6.02 -8.00
N PHE A 207 -7.44 -6.04 -6.69
CA PHE A 207 -8.71 -5.95 -5.98
C PHE A 207 -8.84 -4.54 -5.38
N SER A 208 -9.44 -3.63 -6.14
CA SER A 208 -9.57 -2.22 -5.76
C SER A 208 -10.13 -2.04 -4.35
N GLY A 209 -9.54 -1.12 -3.57
CA GLY A 209 -9.92 -0.84 -2.19
C GLY A 209 -9.48 -1.88 -1.16
N TRP A 210 -8.94 -3.04 -1.59
CA TRP A 210 -8.38 -4.03 -0.69
C TRP A 210 -6.88 -3.84 -0.49
N GLY A 211 -6.35 -4.34 0.62
CA GLY A 211 -4.92 -4.33 0.87
C GLY A 211 -4.13 -5.10 -0.19
N GLY A 212 -2.97 -4.60 -0.58
CA GLY A 212 -2.11 -5.20 -1.61
C GLY A 212 -1.61 -6.62 -1.30
N ASN A 213 -1.87 -7.10 -0.10
CA ASN A 213 -1.69 -8.50 0.27
C ASN A 213 -2.71 -9.44 -0.41
N SER A 214 -3.85 -8.92 -0.83
CA SER A 214 -4.85 -9.68 -1.58
C SER A 214 -4.48 -9.87 -3.04
N ASP A 215 -3.59 -9.03 -3.56
CA ASP A 215 -3.18 -9.05 -4.95
C ASP A 215 -2.04 -10.04 -5.19
N VAL A 216 -2.21 -10.90 -6.20
CA VAL A 216 -1.22 -11.89 -6.61
C VAL A 216 -0.47 -11.39 -7.82
N LYS A 217 0.85 -11.20 -7.68
CA LYS A 217 1.78 -10.85 -8.77
C LYS A 217 2.18 -12.08 -9.57
N TRP A 218 2.64 -11.86 -10.82
CA TRP A 218 3.10 -12.95 -11.68
C TRP A 218 2.06 -14.06 -11.80
N LEU A 219 0.82 -13.68 -11.99
CA LEU A 219 -0.33 -14.57 -11.95
C LEU A 219 -0.16 -15.75 -12.93
N GLY A 220 -0.41 -16.96 -12.44
CA GLY A 220 -0.33 -18.20 -13.23
C GLY A 220 -1.65 -18.95 -13.29
N SER A 221 -2.45 -18.91 -12.22
CA SER A 221 -3.71 -19.63 -12.21
C SER A 221 -4.80 -18.98 -11.36
N LEU A 222 -6.04 -19.28 -11.74
CA LEU A 222 -7.27 -19.02 -11.00
C LEU A 222 -8.05 -20.32 -10.84
N VAL A 223 -8.47 -20.63 -9.62
CA VAL A 223 -9.35 -21.76 -9.35
C VAL A 223 -10.66 -21.23 -8.77
N VAL A 224 -11.77 -21.47 -9.49
CA VAL A 224 -13.12 -21.06 -9.06
C VAL A 224 -13.83 -22.24 -8.41
N SER A 225 -14.16 -22.12 -7.13
CA SER A 225 -14.71 -23.20 -6.32
C SER A 225 -16.18 -22.97 -5.97
N ASP A 226 -16.95 -24.06 -5.98
CA ASP A 226 -18.32 -24.14 -5.43
C ASP A 226 -18.35 -24.27 -3.90
N LYS A 227 -17.19 -24.37 -3.26
CA LYS A 227 -17.02 -24.50 -1.81
C LYS A 227 -16.04 -23.45 -1.30
N SER A 228 -16.13 -23.14 -0.02
CA SER A 228 -15.12 -22.29 0.64
C SER A 228 -13.76 -22.97 0.59
N ILE A 229 -12.77 -22.22 0.12
CA ILE A 229 -11.37 -22.65 0.04
C ILE A 229 -10.67 -22.28 1.36
N PRO A 230 -10.01 -23.25 2.04
CA PRO A 230 -9.19 -22.93 3.20
C PRO A 230 -8.08 -21.91 2.87
N LEU A 231 -7.79 -21.01 3.82
CA LEU A 231 -6.75 -20.00 3.62
C LEU A 231 -5.40 -20.66 3.27
N PRO A 232 -4.76 -20.28 2.15
CA PRO A 232 -3.44 -20.74 1.81
C PRO A 232 -2.40 -20.38 2.89
N PRO A 233 -1.25 -21.08 2.97
CA PRO A 233 -0.25 -20.84 4.01
C PRO A 233 0.18 -19.38 4.12
N HIS A 234 0.36 -18.68 2.99
CA HIS A 234 0.78 -17.28 2.96
C HIS A 234 -0.30 -16.31 3.45
N GLN A 235 -1.57 -16.65 3.26
CA GLN A 235 -2.70 -15.84 3.72
C GLN A 235 -2.97 -16.02 5.22
N LYS A 236 -2.55 -17.12 5.84
CA LYS A 236 -2.71 -17.35 7.29
C LYS A 236 -1.96 -16.32 8.16
N THR A 237 -0.97 -15.64 7.61
CA THR A 237 -0.26 -14.53 8.28
C THR A 237 -0.77 -13.15 7.89
N GLN A 238 -1.88 -13.10 7.13
CA GLN A 238 -2.51 -11.87 6.65
C GLN A 238 -3.92 -11.76 7.18
N VAL A 239 -4.03 -11.96 8.47
CA VAL A 239 -5.26 -11.99 9.26
C VAL A 239 -5.10 -11.13 10.49
N LEU A 240 -6.19 -10.59 10.96
CA LEU A 240 -6.25 -9.86 12.22
C LEU A 240 -6.49 -10.89 13.33
N VAL A 241 -5.56 -10.96 14.28
CA VAL A 241 -5.59 -11.84 15.45
C VAL A 241 -5.02 -11.07 16.63
N GLY A 242 -5.73 -11.07 17.73
CA GLY A 242 -5.33 -10.38 18.95
C GLY A 242 -6.48 -10.22 19.93
N PRO A 243 -6.27 -9.52 21.05
CA PRO A 243 -7.31 -9.28 22.05
C PRO A 243 -8.55 -8.58 21.46
N ASP A 244 -8.34 -7.67 20.50
CA ASP A 244 -9.41 -6.93 19.85
C ASP A 244 -10.09 -7.73 18.71
N TYR A 245 -9.56 -8.93 18.38
CA TYR A 245 -10.06 -9.82 17.32
C TYR A 245 -10.31 -11.21 17.89
N PRO A 246 -11.42 -11.42 18.61
CA PRO A 246 -11.76 -12.71 19.26
C PRO A 246 -11.97 -13.83 18.24
N LYS A 247 -12.26 -13.47 17.00
CA LYS A 247 -12.26 -14.39 15.85
C LYS A 247 -11.25 -13.87 14.84
N GLN A 248 -10.53 -14.80 14.23
CA GLN A 248 -9.61 -14.47 13.13
C GLN A 248 -10.38 -13.85 11.98
N GLU A 249 -9.92 -12.67 11.50
CA GLU A 249 -10.51 -11.96 10.37
C GLU A 249 -9.48 -11.83 9.24
N VAL A 250 -9.90 -12.04 8.01
CA VAL A 250 -9.04 -11.85 6.83
C VAL A 250 -8.90 -10.36 6.54
N VAL A 251 -7.68 -9.91 6.30
CA VAL A 251 -7.43 -8.52 5.87
C VAL A 251 -8.03 -8.32 4.48
N THR A 252 -8.94 -7.36 4.37
CA THR A 252 -9.64 -7.01 3.14
C THR A 252 -9.50 -5.52 2.84
N VAL A 253 -10.47 -4.70 3.21
CA VAL A 253 -10.55 -3.27 2.88
C VAL A 253 -9.41 -2.49 3.55
N GLN A 254 -8.79 -1.59 2.80
CA GLN A 254 -7.83 -0.61 3.31
C GLN A 254 -8.53 0.39 4.23
N ASN A 255 -8.00 0.57 5.44
CA ASN A 255 -8.50 1.57 6.36
C ASN A 255 -8.20 2.99 5.85
N VAL A 256 -9.04 3.96 6.25
CA VAL A 256 -8.78 5.38 6.02
C VAL A 256 -7.45 5.80 6.65
N LYS A 257 -6.62 6.51 5.88
CA LYS A 257 -5.29 7.00 6.28
C LYS A 257 -4.94 8.31 5.62
N SER A 258 -3.95 8.99 6.22
CA SER A 258 -3.30 10.17 5.64
C SER A 258 -1.80 10.13 5.90
N ALA A 259 -1.04 10.79 5.03
CA ALA A 259 0.39 11.01 5.21
C ALA A 259 0.78 12.40 4.67
N PHE A 260 1.66 13.08 5.39
CA PHE A 260 2.25 14.32 4.90
C PHE A 260 3.30 14.05 3.82
N ALA A 261 3.41 14.96 2.86
CA ALA A 261 4.48 15.01 1.86
C ALA A 261 5.77 15.57 2.50
N LEU A 262 6.25 14.90 3.53
CA LEU A 262 7.41 15.30 4.34
C LEU A 262 8.35 14.10 4.54
N ASP A 263 9.64 14.39 4.62
CA ASP A 263 10.60 13.44 5.18
C ASP A 263 10.27 13.20 6.67
N TRP A 264 10.53 12.00 7.16
CA TRP A 264 10.47 11.75 8.59
C TRP A 264 11.56 12.57 9.29
N GLU A 265 11.21 13.31 10.35
CA GLU A 265 12.10 14.28 11.02
C GLU A 265 12.49 15.47 10.11
N ALA A 266 11.53 15.98 9.34
CA ALA A 266 11.76 17.08 8.41
C ALA A 266 12.23 18.36 9.12
N THR A 267 13.16 19.09 8.47
CA THR A 267 13.50 20.44 8.83
C THR A 267 12.80 21.41 7.87
N LEU A 268 12.00 22.32 8.41
CA LEU A 268 11.25 23.32 7.66
C LEU A 268 11.85 24.71 7.93
N THR A 269 11.94 25.50 6.89
CA THR A 269 12.38 26.90 6.98
C THR A 269 11.15 27.80 6.93
N VAL A 270 11.06 28.78 7.81
CA VAL A 270 10.02 29.80 7.73
C VAL A 270 10.29 30.67 6.48
N PRO A 271 9.39 30.71 5.49
CA PRO A 271 9.56 31.54 4.31
C PRO A 271 9.35 33.03 4.64
N GLU A 272 9.76 33.92 3.72
CA GLU A 272 9.67 35.38 3.93
C GLU A 272 8.24 35.88 4.23
N ASN A 273 7.21 35.22 3.67
CA ASN A 273 5.82 35.53 3.93
C ASN A 273 5.28 35.01 5.27
N GLY A 274 6.12 34.34 6.07
CA GLY A 274 5.77 33.80 7.37
C GLY A 274 4.79 32.62 7.37
N VAL A 275 4.52 32.02 6.20
CA VAL A 275 3.52 30.95 6.05
C VAL A 275 4.19 29.68 5.58
N ILE A 276 4.18 28.63 6.40
CA ILE A 276 4.58 27.28 5.99
C ILE A 276 3.36 26.57 5.43
N GLU A 277 3.41 26.13 4.18
CA GLU A 277 2.38 25.26 3.61
C GLU A 277 2.75 23.80 3.86
N LEU A 278 1.88 23.08 4.57
CA LEU A 278 1.96 21.63 4.75
C LEU A 278 1.00 20.96 3.77
N SER A 279 1.47 19.92 3.08
CA SER A 279 0.65 19.15 2.14
C SER A 279 0.78 17.66 2.38
N GLY A 280 -0.18 16.90 1.85
CA GLY A 280 -0.18 15.44 1.97
C GLY A 280 -1.22 14.78 1.10
N ARG A 281 -1.41 13.48 1.34
CA ARG A 281 -2.40 12.64 0.69
C ARG A 281 -3.20 11.87 1.74
N ALA A 282 -4.49 11.67 1.45
CA ALA A 282 -5.37 10.83 2.25
C ALA A 282 -6.08 9.83 1.33
N TRP A 283 -6.33 8.63 1.82
CA TRP A 283 -6.96 7.54 1.06
C TRP A 283 -7.78 6.63 1.96
N SER A 284 -8.72 5.90 1.36
CA SER A 284 -9.50 4.83 1.99
C SER A 284 -9.88 3.78 0.94
N GLY A 285 -9.97 2.53 1.34
CA GLY A 285 -10.54 1.47 0.50
C GLY A 285 -12.06 1.43 0.54
N ALA A 286 -12.68 2.10 1.51
CA ALA A 286 -14.13 2.09 1.73
C ALA A 286 -14.88 3.22 0.99
N GLY A 287 -14.18 4.30 0.60
CA GLY A 287 -14.82 5.42 -0.07
C GLY A 287 -13.91 6.64 -0.27
N GLU A 288 -14.48 7.69 -0.84
CA GLU A 288 -13.80 8.97 -1.03
C GLU A 288 -13.43 9.62 0.30
N ILE A 289 -12.36 10.41 0.31
CA ILE A 289 -12.02 11.27 1.44
C ILE A 289 -12.90 12.52 1.42
N VAL A 290 -13.65 12.72 2.49
CA VAL A 290 -14.56 13.87 2.62
C VAL A 290 -14.01 14.96 3.54
N GLY A 291 -13.03 14.64 4.38
CA GLY A 291 -12.38 15.59 5.26
C GLY A 291 -10.97 15.18 5.65
N VAL A 292 -10.11 16.16 5.87
CA VAL A 292 -8.82 16.01 6.55
C VAL A 292 -8.69 17.15 7.54
N GLU A 293 -8.31 16.84 8.77
CA GLU A 293 -7.97 17.83 9.77
C GLU A 293 -6.50 17.68 10.15
N VAL A 294 -5.86 18.80 10.44
CA VAL A 294 -4.45 18.87 10.83
C VAL A 294 -4.34 19.46 12.22
N CYS A 295 -3.48 18.88 13.04
CA CYS A 295 -3.11 19.41 14.35
C CYS A 295 -1.59 19.57 14.41
N ILE A 296 -1.13 20.72 14.90
CA ILE A 296 0.27 21.03 15.14
C ILE A 296 0.49 21.20 16.63
N ARG A 297 1.49 20.52 17.18
CA ARG A 297 1.90 20.64 18.58
C ARG A 297 3.34 21.09 18.67
N GLN A 298 3.59 22.12 19.48
CA GLN A 298 4.93 22.59 19.81
C GLN A 298 5.46 21.89 21.06
N GLU A 299 6.71 21.45 21.03
CA GLU A 299 7.40 21.01 22.23
C GLU A 299 7.77 22.23 23.08
N VAL A 300 7.11 22.42 24.21
CA VAL A 300 7.36 23.54 25.16
C VAL A 300 8.40 23.19 26.22
N GLU A 301 8.50 21.92 26.55
CA GLU A 301 9.52 21.29 27.38
C GLU A 301 9.71 19.86 26.87
N ARG A 302 10.86 19.25 27.14
CA ARG A 302 11.15 17.89 26.66
C ARG A 302 10.00 16.92 26.96
N GLY A 303 9.37 16.42 25.90
CA GLY A 303 8.21 15.49 26.00
C GLY A 303 6.89 16.13 26.39
N ARG A 304 6.83 17.46 26.60
CA ARG A 304 5.60 18.18 26.87
C ARG A 304 5.17 19.00 25.65
N TRP A 305 4.00 18.68 25.13
CA TRP A 305 3.46 19.22 23.89
C TRP A 305 2.28 20.14 24.13
N ARG A 306 2.21 21.26 23.41
CA ARG A 306 1.08 22.20 23.43
C ARG A 306 0.59 22.41 21.99
N ALA A 307 -0.73 22.33 21.78
CA ALA A 307 -1.32 22.66 20.49
C ALA A 307 -1.02 24.11 20.09
N VAL A 308 -0.71 24.31 18.82
CA VAL A 308 -0.45 25.64 18.25
C VAL A 308 -1.75 26.39 17.99
N TRP A 309 -2.81 25.65 17.65
CA TRP A 309 -4.12 26.22 17.32
C TRP A 309 -5.18 25.97 18.42
N ASP A 310 -6.21 26.83 18.43
CA ASP A 310 -7.41 26.68 19.23
C ASP A 310 -8.65 26.93 18.34
N PRO A 311 -9.50 25.92 18.04
CA PRO A 311 -9.34 24.52 18.46
C PRO A 311 -8.13 23.83 17.83
N PRO A 312 -7.57 22.77 18.45
CA PRO A 312 -6.28 22.19 18.06
C PRO A 312 -6.28 21.53 16.68
N TRP A 313 -7.43 21.05 16.22
CA TRP A 313 -7.62 20.46 14.89
C TRP A 313 -8.24 21.49 13.94
N GLN A 314 -7.58 21.74 12.83
CA GLN A 314 -8.02 22.66 11.78
C GLN A 314 -8.30 21.89 10.50
N ALA A 315 -9.38 22.25 9.82
CA ALA A 315 -9.72 21.65 8.53
C ALA A 315 -8.67 22.01 7.46
N ALA A 316 -8.18 21.01 6.76
CA ALA A 316 -7.31 21.19 5.60
C ALA A 316 -8.15 21.43 4.33
N LYS A 317 -7.61 22.19 3.40
CA LYS A 317 -8.17 22.33 2.05
C LYS A 317 -7.92 21.04 1.27
N LEU A 318 -8.99 20.44 0.77
CA LEU A 318 -8.89 19.24 -0.08
C LEU A 318 -8.63 19.63 -1.54
N ASP A 319 -7.70 18.93 -2.18
CA ASP A 319 -7.47 18.99 -3.62
C ASP A 319 -8.11 17.77 -4.28
N ARG A 320 -9.17 18.01 -5.03
CA ARG A 320 -9.94 17.01 -5.77
C ARG A 320 -9.72 17.11 -7.28
N SER A 321 -8.70 17.82 -7.72
CA SER A 321 -8.37 18.01 -9.15
C SER A 321 -7.75 16.77 -9.80
N GLY A 322 -7.47 15.71 -9.03
CA GLY A 322 -6.96 14.44 -9.53
C GLY A 322 -7.92 13.72 -10.47
N PRO A 323 -7.43 12.82 -11.31
CA PRO A 323 -8.23 12.11 -12.31
C PRO A 323 -9.29 11.19 -11.69
N ASP A 324 -9.14 10.83 -10.43
CA ASP A 324 -10.07 9.94 -9.73
C ASP A 324 -9.97 10.19 -8.21
N VAL A 325 -11.04 10.73 -7.64
CA VAL A 325 -11.17 11.03 -6.20
C VAL A 325 -11.15 9.77 -5.32
N THR A 326 -11.35 8.59 -5.90
CA THR A 326 -11.29 7.31 -5.19
C THR A 326 -9.87 6.74 -5.12
N ALA A 327 -8.86 7.36 -5.77
CA ALA A 327 -7.47 6.96 -5.66
C ALA A 327 -6.88 7.44 -4.33
N TRP A 328 -6.56 8.72 -4.25
CA TRP A 328 -6.22 9.45 -3.05
C TRP A 328 -6.52 10.94 -3.25
N THR A 329 -6.82 11.61 -2.17
CA THR A 329 -7.14 13.04 -2.17
C THR A 329 -5.96 13.83 -1.63
N GLY A 330 -5.57 14.89 -2.34
CA GLY A 330 -4.61 15.86 -1.84
C GLY A 330 -5.21 16.70 -0.71
N PHE A 331 -4.37 17.11 0.23
CA PHE A 331 -4.74 18.11 1.20
C PHE A 331 -3.62 19.12 1.44
N THR A 332 -3.98 20.35 1.78
CA THR A 332 -3.05 21.42 2.16
C THR A 332 -3.58 22.17 3.36
N VAL A 333 -2.68 22.67 4.18
CA VAL A 333 -2.97 23.60 5.29
C VAL A 333 -1.88 24.65 5.40
N GLU A 334 -2.26 25.88 5.64
CA GLU A 334 -1.34 26.96 5.92
C GLU A 334 -1.04 27.05 7.43
N TRP A 335 0.22 26.97 7.76
CA TRP A 335 0.70 27.20 9.12
C TRP A 335 1.34 28.58 9.19
N ARG A 336 0.57 29.54 9.73
CA ARG A 336 0.98 30.94 9.93
C ARG A 336 1.70 31.09 11.26
N ASP A 337 2.58 32.09 11.36
CA ASP A 337 3.30 32.47 12.57
C ASP A 337 4.10 31.32 13.21
N ALA A 338 4.67 30.45 12.35
CA ALA A 338 5.50 29.35 12.80
C ALA A 338 6.79 29.89 13.45
N ALA A 339 6.97 29.67 14.75
CA ALA A 339 8.19 30.03 15.46
C ALA A 339 9.26 28.94 15.30
N VAL A 340 10.53 29.32 15.49
CA VAL A 340 11.65 28.38 15.56
C VAL A 340 11.43 27.39 16.73
N GLY A 341 11.64 26.10 16.48
CA GLY A 341 11.42 25.09 17.53
C GLY A 341 11.15 23.68 17.01
N HIS A 342 10.81 22.78 17.92
CA HIS A 342 10.45 21.39 17.62
C HIS A 342 8.94 21.21 17.69
N TYR A 343 8.42 20.48 16.71
CA TYR A 343 6.99 20.29 16.54
C TYR A 343 6.63 18.84 16.20
N GLN A 344 5.38 18.51 16.39
CA GLN A 344 4.71 17.35 15.80
C GLN A 344 3.56 17.84 14.93
N VAL A 345 3.55 17.45 13.67
CA VAL A 345 2.42 17.67 12.77
C VAL A 345 1.65 16.37 12.57
N MET A 346 0.33 16.41 12.73
CA MET A 346 -0.58 15.27 12.66
C MET A 346 -1.70 15.58 11.69
N ALA A 347 -2.12 14.56 10.93
CA ALA A 347 -3.32 14.65 10.09
C ALA A 347 -4.24 13.47 10.40
N ARG A 348 -5.56 13.71 10.38
CA ARG A 348 -6.57 12.67 10.43
C ARG A 348 -7.57 12.86 9.30
N ALA A 349 -7.78 11.81 8.52
CA ALA A 349 -8.72 11.80 7.41
C ALA A 349 -10.04 11.15 7.80
N THR A 350 -11.12 11.57 7.13
CA THR A 350 -12.45 10.97 7.22
C THR A 350 -12.92 10.63 5.81
N ASP A 351 -13.46 9.43 5.61
CA ASP A 351 -14.05 8.99 4.34
C ASP A 351 -15.57 9.16 4.30
N ALA A 352 -16.16 8.95 3.12
CA ALA A 352 -17.59 9.11 2.87
C ALA A 352 -18.48 8.09 3.62
N GLN A 353 -17.89 7.03 4.17
CA GLN A 353 -18.59 6.07 5.02
C GLN A 353 -18.57 6.48 6.50
N GLY A 354 -17.94 7.62 6.81
CA GLY A 354 -17.81 8.14 8.19
C GLY A 354 -16.63 7.52 8.95
N ASN A 355 -15.78 6.70 8.34
CA ASN A 355 -14.59 6.20 9.00
C ASN A 355 -13.60 7.34 9.17
N THR A 356 -13.11 7.53 10.39
CA THR A 356 -12.10 8.55 10.72
C THR A 356 -10.88 7.89 11.35
N GLN A 357 -9.69 8.40 11.04
CA GLN A 357 -8.45 7.91 11.66
C GLN A 357 -8.52 8.12 13.19
N PRO A 358 -8.36 7.04 13.97
CA PRO A 358 -8.38 7.13 15.43
C PRO A 358 -7.08 7.70 16.00
N ALA A 359 -7.10 8.01 17.30
CA ALA A 359 -5.88 8.21 18.07
C ALA A 359 -5.04 6.91 18.09
N PRO A 360 -3.69 7.00 18.17
CA PRO A 360 -2.82 5.83 18.14
C PRO A 360 -3.17 4.74 19.16
N GLU A 361 -3.55 5.14 20.36
CA GLU A 361 -3.96 4.26 21.47
C GLU A 361 -5.31 3.56 21.25
N ALA A 362 -6.13 4.07 20.34
CA ALA A 362 -7.42 3.51 19.98
C ALA A 362 -7.38 2.59 18.75
N VAL A 363 -6.19 2.40 18.14
CA VAL A 363 -6.04 1.46 17.04
C VAL A 363 -6.09 0.03 17.57
N PRO A 364 -7.03 -0.82 17.09
CA PRO A 364 -7.10 -2.21 17.53
C PRO A 364 -5.80 -2.95 17.25
N TRP A 365 -5.21 -3.55 18.29
CA TRP A 365 -3.94 -4.25 18.17
C TRP A 365 -4.11 -5.61 17.51
N ASN A 366 -3.18 -6.00 16.63
CA ASN A 366 -3.13 -7.34 16.08
C ASN A 366 -1.70 -7.85 15.95
N GLN A 367 -1.53 -9.16 16.11
CA GLN A 367 -0.25 -9.86 16.17
C GLN A 367 0.65 -9.61 14.95
N TYR A 368 0.06 -9.43 13.77
CA TYR A 368 0.80 -9.23 12.52
C TYR A 368 1.03 -7.76 12.16
N GLY A 369 0.52 -6.83 12.98
CA GLY A 369 0.66 -5.38 12.77
C GLY A 369 0.12 -4.93 11.42
N LEU A 370 -1.10 -5.36 11.11
CA LEU A 370 -1.79 -5.06 9.87
C LEU A 370 -2.84 -3.97 10.08
N LEU A 371 -3.13 -3.22 9.03
CA LEU A 371 -4.18 -2.20 8.97
C LEU A 371 -4.03 -1.06 10.00
N TYR A 372 -2.81 -0.75 10.45
CA TYR A 372 -2.60 0.43 11.30
C TYR A 372 -3.12 1.69 10.61
N ASN A 373 -3.98 2.46 11.30
CA ASN A 373 -4.55 3.69 10.75
C ASN A 373 -4.64 4.85 11.75
N GLY A 374 -3.96 4.75 12.89
CA GLY A 374 -3.87 5.87 13.83
C GLY A 374 -3.21 7.09 13.21
N HIS A 375 -3.66 8.29 13.56
CA HIS A 375 -2.93 9.49 13.17
C HIS A 375 -1.57 9.54 13.88
N VAL A 376 -0.51 9.91 13.15
CA VAL A 376 0.86 9.88 13.64
C VAL A 376 1.42 11.29 13.72
N GLY A 377 2.14 11.61 14.79
CA GLY A 377 2.91 12.85 14.93
C GLY A 377 4.22 12.76 14.15
N TYR A 378 4.32 13.47 13.03
CA TYR A 378 5.57 13.62 12.31
C TYR A 378 6.46 14.62 13.06
N PRO A 379 7.67 14.23 13.49
CA PRO A 379 8.61 15.16 14.09
C PRO A 379 9.07 16.19 13.06
N VAL A 380 9.01 17.46 13.40
CA VAL A 380 9.42 18.58 12.53
C VAL A 380 10.23 19.57 13.33
N THR A 381 11.35 20.02 12.76
CA THR A 381 12.14 21.13 13.28
C THR A 381 11.93 22.36 12.40
N VAL A 382 11.51 23.49 12.98
CA VAL A 382 11.40 24.76 12.29
C VAL A 382 12.65 25.60 12.57
N VAL A 383 13.29 26.07 11.51
CA VAL A 383 14.50 26.92 11.57
C VAL A 383 14.27 28.28 10.93
N PRO A 384 15.08 29.31 11.26
CA PRO A 384 14.98 30.64 10.65
C PRO A 384 15.19 30.61 9.14
N ALA A 385 14.68 31.63 8.44
CA ALA A 385 15.05 31.93 7.04
C ALA A 385 16.58 32.07 6.90
N GLY A 386 17.16 31.50 5.85
CA GLY A 386 18.58 31.60 5.53
C GLY A 386 19.50 30.56 6.17
N VAL A 387 19.00 29.69 7.04
CA VAL A 387 19.74 28.49 7.47
C VAL A 387 19.49 27.38 6.44
N GLY A 388 20.35 27.32 5.41
CA GLY A 388 20.27 26.30 4.36
C GLY A 388 20.34 24.89 4.97
N CYS A 389 19.47 23.99 4.53
CA CYS A 389 19.63 22.55 4.75
C CYS A 389 20.95 22.10 4.11
N THR A 390 22.04 22.01 4.87
CA THR A 390 23.17 21.19 4.45
C THR A 390 22.66 19.75 4.43
N ALA A 391 22.47 19.22 3.22
CA ALA A 391 22.24 17.79 3.03
C ALA A 391 23.39 17.05 3.71
N GLY A 392 23.14 16.48 4.89
CA GLY A 392 24.07 15.63 5.60
C GLY A 392 24.36 14.43 4.71
N GLY A 393 25.54 14.44 4.09
CA GLY A 393 26.12 13.27 3.49
C GLY A 393 26.52 12.30 4.60
N HIS A 394 25.94 11.08 4.56
CA HIS A 394 26.59 9.83 4.98
C HIS A 394 25.83 8.67 4.33
#